data_65089c6b77a491a1b7d4bf62611e8fe2
#
_entry.id   65089c6b77a491a1b7d4bf62611e8fe2
#
_cell.length_a   1.000
_cell.length_b   1.000
_cell.length_c   1.000
_cell.angle_alpha   90.00
_cell.angle_beta   90.00
_cell.angle_gamma   90.00
#
_symmetry.space_group_name_H-M   'P 1'
#
loop_
_entity.id
_entity.type
_entity.pdbx_description
1 polymer ?
#
loop_
_entity_poly.entity_id
_entity_poly.type
_entity_poly.pdbx_seq_one_letter_code
_entity_poly.pdbx_strand_id
1 'polypeptide(L)'
;SVIVMTEKTSNIKHPRFIDAIDSLIAPLENGLEDLLQRLQPDLLVSLGGMVVSKKIKNFLRKFPPKHHWHIHLKKAYDTYYVLSDHIKTEPQAFFEELLSKASNSNQSRYNNQVSSIYSSNRLKGLNYLKQIPFSDLKVFQTIFKSIPDQLQLQLANSSTIRYAQLFDLPKTVSVFCNRGTSGIDGSSSTAVGAAFVSKIPTLLITGDLSFFYDSNALWNAYLKKNFRIIIINNQGGGIFRILPGQKDTPTYDEYYETVHKRNAKDLCKSFGVGYSSVHSEWRLKRKLKSFFKPSNCPQVLEIFTPRKSNDQILLNYFKAMQ
;
A
#
# COMPACT_ATOMS: atom_id res chain seq x y z
N SER A 1 11.14 -9.69 23.93
CA SER A 1 11.40 -9.28 22.54
C SER A 1 10.10 -9.19 21.79
N VAL A 2 9.87 -8.06 21.17
CA VAL A 2 8.62 -7.71 20.48
C VAL A 2 8.88 -7.67 18.97
N ILE A 3 7.93 -8.18 18.17
CA ILE A 3 7.84 -7.92 16.74
C ILE A 3 6.94 -6.72 16.55
N VAL A 4 7.42 -5.73 15.81
CA VAL A 4 6.61 -4.57 15.42
C VAL A 4 6.32 -4.64 13.93
N MET A 5 5.05 -4.70 13.59
CA MET A 5 4.57 -4.65 12.20
C MET A 5 3.91 -3.30 11.96
N THR A 6 4.25 -2.66 10.85
CA THR A 6 3.72 -1.35 10.48
C THR A 6 3.23 -1.36 9.04
N GLU A 7 2.22 -0.55 8.76
CA GLU A 7 1.82 -0.26 7.38
C GLU A 7 2.35 1.11 6.95
N LYS A 8 2.52 1.33 5.64
CA LYS A 8 3.11 2.57 5.12
C LYS A 8 2.35 3.82 5.60
N THR A 9 1.03 3.72 5.76
CA THR A 9 0.17 4.81 6.23
C THR A 9 0.32 5.14 7.72
N SER A 10 1.00 4.30 8.50
CA SER A 10 1.32 4.62 9.90
C SER A 10 2.38 5.72 10.02
N ASN A 11 3.18 5.90 8.98
CA ASN A 11 4.36 6.77 8.95
C ASN A 11 5.42 6.46 10.03
N ILE A 12 5.32 5.30 10.68
CA ILE A 12 6.30 4.82 11.66
C ILE A 12 7.36 4.02 10.92
N LYS A 13 8.62 4.46 10.99
CA LYS A 13 9.73 3.88 10.24
C LYS A 13 10.89 3.55 11.16
N HIS A 14 11.26 2.28 11.22
CA HIS A 14 12.42 1.82 11.97
C HIS A 14 13.04 0.60 11.28
N PRO A 15 14.39 0.45 11.23
CA PRO A 15 15.05 -0.66 10.50
C PRO A 15 14.66 -2.06 11.00
N ARG A 16 14.25 -2.19 12.26
CA ARG A 16 13.82 -3.47 12.86
C ARG A 16 12.33 -3.77 12.72
N PHE A 17 11.55 -2.86 12.11
CA PHE A 17 10.12 -3.06 11.94
C PHE A 17 9.82 -3.80 10.63
N ILE A 18 8.78 -4.59 10.64
CA ILE A 18 8.26 -5.28 9.46
C ILE A 18 7.24 -4.36 8.81
N ASP A 19 7.63 -3.69 7.75
CA ASP A 19 6.82 -2.68 7.06
C ASP A 19 6.24 -3.15 5.71
N ALA A 20 6.55 -4.40 5.32
CA ALA A 20 5.94 -5.11 4.19
C ALA A 20 5.33 -6.44 4.69
N ILE A 21 4.26 -6.34 5.49
CA ILE A 21 3.63 -7.44 6.21
C ILE A 21 3.28 -8.61 5.28
N ASP A 22 2.75 -8.32 4.09
CA ASP A 22 2.36 -9.37 3.13
C ASP A 22 3.58 -10.15 2.60
N SER A 23 4.78 -9.57 2.61
CA SER A 23 6.02 -10.29 2.26
C SER A 23 6.47 -11.30 3.34
N LEU A 24 6.01 -11.14 4.58
CA LEU A 24 6.22 -12.13 5.62
C LEU A 24 5.15 -13.24 5.56
N ILE A 25 3.88 -12.85 5.51
CA ILE A 25 2.75 -13.77 5.74
C ILE A 25 2.38 -14.54 4.47
N ALA A 26 2.26 -13.88 3.32
CA ALA A 26 1.75 -14.51 2.10
C ALA A 26 2.57 -15.72 1.62
N PRO A 27 3.93 -15.73 1.70
CA PRO A 27 4.71 -16.90 1.32
C PRO A 27 4.45 -18.14 2.19
N LEU A 28 3.96 -17.97 3.40
CA LEU A 28 3.74 -19.05 4.36
C LEU A 28 2.33 -19.65 4.30
N GLU A 29 1.39 -19.03 3.57
CA GLU A 29 -0.02 -19.47 3.54
C GLU A 29 -0.24 -20.80 2.81
N ASN A 30 0.62 -21.17 1.86
CA ASN A 30 0.46 -22.36 1.04
C ASN A 30 1.61 -23.34 1.28
N GLY A 31 1.33 -24.44 1.94
CA GLY A 31 2.29 -25.52 2.16
C GLY A 31 3.29 -25.33 3.31
N LEU A 32 3.22 -24.22 4.05
CA LEU A 32 4.07 -23.93 5.22
C LEU A 32 3.23 -23.53 6.44
N GLU A 33 2.05 -24.14 6.60
CA GLU A 33 1.11 -23.81 7.68
C GLU A 33 1.71 -24.01 9.08
N ASP A 34 2.52 -25.04 9.30
CA ASP A 34 3.20 -25.29 10.59
C ASP A 34 4.15 -24.14 10.95
N LEU A 35 4.84 -23.58 9.94
CA LEU A 35 5.70 -22.43 10.16
C LEU A 35 4.88 -21.17 10.42
N LEU A 36 3.77 -21.00 9.73
CA LEU A 36 2.84 -19.91 9.95
C LEU A 36 2.25 -19.98 11.37
N GLN A 37 1.86 -21.17 11.85
CA GLN A 37 1.36 -21.37 13.21
C GLN A 37 2.40 -21.01 14.27
N ARG A 38 3.68 -21.30 14.04
CA ARG A 38 4.78 -20.89 14.96
C ARG A 38 4.96 -19.38 15.07
N LEU A 39 4.37 -18.59 14.16
CA LEU A 39 4.35 -17.13 14.24
C LEU A 39 3.17 -16.60 15.08
N GLN A 40 2.28 -17.47 15.57
CA GLN A 40 1.16 -17.08 16.44
C GLN A 40 1.69 -16.35 17.68
N PRO A 41 1.24 -15.11 17.94
CA PRO A 41 1.65 -14.38 19.14
C PRO A 41 0.82 -14.81 20.35
N ASP A 42 1.39 -14.82 21.55
CA ASP A 42 0.62 -14.94 22.78
C ASP A 42 -0.14 -13.65 23.08
N LEU A 43 0.49 -12.49 22.88
CA LEU A 43 -0.09 -11.18 23.06
C LEU A 43 0.02 -10.36 21.77
N LEU A 44 -1.10 -9.87 21.29
CA LEU A 44 -1.19 -8.87 20.22
C LEU A 44 -1.52 -7.50 20.83
N VAL A 45 -0.68 -6.52 20.61
CA VAL A 45 -0.98 -5.11 20.91
C VAL A 45 -1.22 -4.40 19.61
N SER A 46 -2.42 -3.85 19.42
CA SER A 46 -2.77 -3.09 18.22
C SER A 46 -3.10 -1.63 18.56
N LEU A 47 -2.77 -0.73 17.64
CA LEU A 47 -3.06 0.70 17.76
C LEU A 47 -3.28 1.32 16.38
N GLY A 48 -3.91 2.48 16.35
CA GLY A 48 -4.18 3.21 15.12
C GLY A 48 -5.47 2.79 14.43
N GLY A 49 -5.50 2.95 13.11
CA GLY A 49 -6.70 2.79 12.30
C GLY A 49 -6.86 1.41 11.66
N MET A 50 -7.57 1.42 10.52
CA MET A 50 -7.92 0.20 9.78
C MET A 50 -6.70 -0.43 9.10
N VAL A 51 -6.43 -1.70 9.39
CA VAL A 51 -5.36 -2.49 8.75
C VAL A 51 -5.69 -2.79 7.29
N VAL A 52 -4.74 -2.52 6.38
CA VAL A 52 -4.88 -2.77 4.93
C VAL A 52 -4.70 -4.24 4.60
N SER A 53 -3.65 -4.87 5.13
CA SER A 53 -3.29 -6.25 4.82
C SER A 53 -4.42 -7.23 5.16
N LYS A 54 -4.94 -7.91 4.12
CA LYS A 54 -5.86 -9.04 4.31
C LYS A 54 -5.13 -10.29 4.84
N LYS A 55 -3.84 -10.42 4.53
CA LYS A 55 -3.02 -11.56 4.90
C LYS A 55 -2.83 -11.63 6.43
N ILE A 56 -2.43 -10.52 7.05
CA ILE A 56 -2.30 -10.49 8.52
C ILE A 56 -3.66 -10.69 9.22
N LYS A 57 -4.75 -10.16 8.66
CA LYS A 57 -6.10 -10.37 9.23
C LYS A 57 -6.49 -11.84 9.19
N ASN A 58 -6.28 -12.51 8.06
CA ASN A 58 -6.57 -13.94 7.91
C ASN A 58 -5.69 -14.78 8.83
N PHE A 59 -4.40 -14.46 8.91
CA PHE A 59 -3.46 -15.13 9.80
C PHE A 59 -3.90 -15.05 11.26
N LEU A 60 -4.14 -13.85 11.79
CA LEU A 60 -4.51 -13.64 13.18
C LEU A 60 -5.94 -14.13 13.54
N ARG A 61 -6.80 -14.34 12.54
CA ARG A 61 -8.10 -15.00 12.72
C ARG A 61 -7.99 -16.52 12.71
N LYS A 62 -7.08 -17.08 11.91
CA LYS A 62 -6.81 -18.53 11.86
C LYS A 62 -5.98 -19.00 13.05
N PHE A 63 -5.01 -18.21 13.48
CA PHE A 63 -4.13 -18.44 14.62
C PHE A 63 -4.23 -17.26 15.61
N PRO A 64 -5.33 -17.20 16.38
CA PRO A 64 -5.61 -16.07 17.23
C PRO A 64 -4.62 -15.96 18.39
N PRO A 65 -4.22 -14.75 18.79
CA PRO A 65 -3.46 -14.54 20.01
C PRO A 65 -4.27 -14.95 21.25
N LYS A 66 -3.61 -15.30 22.34
CA LYS A 66 -4.30 -15.54 23.62
C LYS A 66 -4.93 -14.26 24.18
N HIS A 67 -4.24 -13.12 23.96
CA HIS A 67 -4.71 -11.80 24.38
C HIS A 67 -4.55 -10.80 23.24
N HIS A 68 -5.56 -9.96 23.03
CA HIS A 68 -5.51 -8.85 22.10
C HIS A 68 -5.87 -7.55 22.82
N TRP A 69 -4.90 -6.67 22.98
CA TRP A 69 -5.06 -5.32 23.52
C TRP A 69 -5.14 -4.31 22.39
N HIS A 70 -6.15 -3.45 22.44
CA HIS A 70 -6.24 -2.33 21.53
C HIS A 70 -6.07 -1.02 22.28
N ILE A 71 -5.08 -0.22 21.88
CA ILE A 71 -4.76 1.05 22.52
C ILE A 71 -5.38 2.18 21.70
N HIS A 72 -6.36 2.86 22.28
CA HIS A 72 -7.01 4.02 21.68
C HIS A 72 -7.91 4.73 22.69
N LEU A 73 -7.93 6.07 22.70
CA LEU A 73 -8.73 6.84 23.67
C LEU A 73 -10.25 6.58 23.58
N LYS A 74 -10.78 6.46 22.36
CA LYS A 74 -12.22 6.52 22.12
C LYS A 74 -12.87 5.17 21.86
N LYS A 75 -12.27 4.32 21.04
CA LYS A 75 -12.89 3.06 20.59
C LYS A 75 -11.86 2.00 20.26
N ALA A 76 -12.24 0.74 20.44
CA ALA A 76 -11.45 -0.41 20.01
C ALA A 76 -12.13 -1.11 18.82
N TYR A 77 -11.30 -1.56 17.89
CA TYR A 77 -11.75 -2.36 16.77
C TYR A 77 -11.37 -3.82 16.98
N ASP A 78 -12.35 -4.69 17.07
CA ASP A 78 -12.11 -6.13 17.08
C ASP A 78 -11.87 -6.67 15.67
N THR A 79 -10.79 -6.22 15.06
CA THR A 79 -10.40 -6.59 13.69
C THR A 79 -10.15 -8.08 13.52
N TYR A 80 -9.74 -8.76 14.61
CA TYR A 80 -9.31 -10.16 14.59
C TYR A 80 -10.27 -11.11 15.30
N TYR A 81 -11.39 -10.61 15.85
CA TYR A 81 -12.44 -11.36 16.58
C TYR A 81 -11.96 -11.99 17.89
N VAL A 82 -11.00 -11.38 18.54
CA VAL A 82 -10.39 -11.87 19.80
C VAL A 82 -9.94 -10.71 20.70
N LEU A 83 -10.60 -9.55 20.60
CA LEU A 83 -10.29 -8.41 21.44
C LEU A 83 -10.56 -8.76 22.92
N SER A 84 -9.51 -8.74 23.76
CA SER A 84 -9.63 -8.97 25.20
C SER A 84 -9.72 -7.67 25.99
N ASP A 85 -8.96 -6.64 25.58
CA ASP A 85 -8.88 -5.40 26.35
C ASP A 85 -8.85 -4.16 25.46
N HIS A 86 -9.62 -3.15 25.87
CA HIS A 86 -9.53 -1.79 25.33
C HIS A 86 -8.79 -0.89 26.32
N ILE A 87 -7.54 -0.59 26.01
CA ILE A 87 -6.71 0.30 26.84
C ILE A 87 -6.96 1.74 26.43
N LYS A 88 -7.73 2.47 27.21
CA LYS A 88 -8.18 3.85 26.93
C LYS A 88 -7.10 4.86 27.29
N THR A 89 -6.03 4.91 26.51
CA THR A 89 -4.93 5.87 26.67
C THR A 89 -4.34 6.25 25.32
N GLU A 90 -3.53 7.30 25.30
CA GLU A 90 -2.73 7.63 24.11
C GLU A 90 -1.58 6.58 23.98
N PRO A 91 -1.26 6.17 22.73
CA PRO A 91 -0.19 5.21 22.50
C PRO A 91 1.15 5.62 23.12
N GLN A 92 1.50 6.90 23.09
CA GLN A 92 2.75 7.39 23.65
C GLN A 92 2.78 7.14 25.17
N ALA A 93 1.74 7.54 25.91
CA ALA A 93 1.67 7.36 27.36
C ALA A 93 1.72 5.87 27.76
N PHE A 94 1.03 5.00 26.99
CA PHE A 94 1.10 3.56 27.20
C PHE A 94 2.52 3.02 27.09
N PHE A 95 3.25 3.39 26.02
CA PHE A 95 4.60 2.88 25.82
C PHE A 95 5.61 3.49 26.79
N GLU A 96 5.46 4.74 27.20
CA GLU A 96 6.28 5.35 28.26
C GLU A 96 6.12 4.59 29.58
N GLU A 97 4.89 4.29 29.99
CA GLU A 97 4.61 3.49 31.19
C GLU A 97 5.14 2.06 31.07
N LEU A 98 4.90 1.41 29.93
CA LEU A 98 5.41 0.07 29.68
C LEU A 98 6.94 0.01 29.78
N LEU A 99 7.64 0.96 29.18
CA LEU A 99 9.09 1.03 29.19
C LEU A 99 9.65 1.30 30.60
N SER A 100 8.95 2.11 31.39
CA SER A 100 9.36 2.39 32.79
C SER A 100 9.32 1.14 33.69
N LYS A 101 8.45 0.18 33.35
CA LYS A 101 8.27 -1.07 34.09
C LYS A 101 9.01 -2.27 33.46
N ALA A 102 9.51 -2.11 32.24
CA ALA A 102 10.19 -3.18 31.51
C ALA A 102 11.58 -3.43 32.12
N SER A 103 11.83 -4.62 32.63
CA SER A 103 13.18 -5.09 32.93
C SER A 103 13.92 -5.47 31.64
N ASN A 104 15.26 -5.39 31.66
CA ASN A 104 16.08 -5.83 30.53
C ASN A 104 15.75 -7.27 30.16
N SER A 105 15.12 -7.48 29.02
CA SER A 105 14.72 -8.78 28.55
C SER A 105 15.81 -9.45 27.71
N ASN A 106 16.01 -10.75 27.89
CA ASN A 106 16.85 -11.57 27.02
C ASN A 106 16.34 -11.53 25.57
N GLN A 107 17.25 -11.65 24.59
CA GLN A 107 16.87 -11.76 23.19
C GLN A 107 15.94 -12.96 22.96
N SER A 108 14.76 -12.71 22.42
CA SER A 108 13.79 -13.77 22.12
C SER A 108 14.14 -14.50 20.84
N ARG A 109 14.09 -15.83 20.88
CA ARG A 109 14.20 -16.67 19.69
C ARG A 109 13.13 -16.34 18.66
N TYR A 110 11.93 -15.95 19.11
CA TYR A 110 10.80 -15.55 18.26
C TYR A 110 11.15 -14.38 17.34
N ASN A 111 11.72 -13.29 17.89
CA ASN A 111 12.12 -12.12 17.08
C ASN A 111 13.16 -12.50 16.01
N ASN A 112 14.19 -13.26 16.39
CA ASN A 112 15.24 -13.68 15.46
C ASN A 112 14.68 -14.56 14.34
N GLN A 113 13.80 -15.50 14.68
CA GLN A 113 13.15 -16.36 13.68
C GLN A 113 12.32 -15.57 12.68
N VAL A 114 11.43 -14.69 13.16
CA VAL A 114 10.56 -13.88 12.29
C VAL A 114 11.38 -12.94 11.42
N SER A 115 12.38 -12.27 11.98
CA SER A 115 13.26 -11.36 11.24
C SER A 115 14.07 -12.07 10.17
N SER A 116 14.54 -13.30 10.45
CA SER A 116 15.25 -14.13 9.47
C SER A 116 14.35 -14.53 8.30
N ILE A 117 13.14 -15.02 8.59
CA ILE A 117 12.14 -15.36 7.55
C ILE A 117 11.83 -14.13 6.70
N TYR A 118 11.53 -13.00 7.34
CA TYR A 118 11.21 -11.76 6.64
C TYR A 118 12.33 -11.31 5.72
N SER A 119 13.59 -11.31 6.21
CA SER A 119 14.74 -10.90 5.41
C SER A 119 14.99 -11.84 4.22
N SER A 120 14.88 -13.16 4.43
CA SER A 120 14.98 -14.15 3.36
C SER A 120 13.91 -13.94 2.28
N ASN A 121 12.65 -13.80 2.70
CA ASN A 121 11.54 -13.56 1.78
C ASN A 121 11.74 -12.28 0.97
N ARG A 122 12.15 -11.19 1.63
CA ARG A 122 12.45 -9.91 0.96
C ARG A 122 13.53 -10.07 -0.11
N LEU A 123 14.60 -10.79 0.18
CA LEU A 123 15.69 -11.04 -0.77
C LEU A 123 15.21 -11.86 -1.99
N LYS A 124 14.47 -12.94 -1.77
CA LYS A 124 13.86 -13.74 -2.84
C LYS A 124 12.91 -12.90 -3.69
N GLY A 125 12.07 -12.09 -3.07
CA GLY A 125 11.18 -11.16 -3.76
C GLY A 125 11.93 -10.13 -4.62
N LEU A 126 13.01 -9.54 -4.12
CA LEU A 126 13.86 -8.65 -4.90
C LEU A 126 14.49 -9.33 -6.12
N ASN A 127 14.87 -10.60 -6.00
CA ASN A 127 15.41 -11.36 -7.13
C ASN A 127 14.35 -11.65 -8.19
N TYR A 128 13.15 -12.04 -7.79
CA TYR A 128 12.01 -12.20 -8.70
C TYR A 128 11.70 -10.91 -9.47
N LEU A 129 11.70 -9.75 -8.80
CA LEU A 129 11.44 -8.46 -9.41
C LEU A 129 12.43 -8.05 -10.51
N LYS A 130 13.64 -8.65 -10.56
CA LYS A 130 14.61 -8.38 -11.64
C LYS A 130 14.14 -8.90 -12.99
N GLN A 131 13.38 -10.01 -13.00
CA GLN A 131 13.06 -10.78 -14.19
C GLN A 131 11.63 -10.62 -14.70
N ILE A 132 10.74 -9.93 -13.93
CA ILE A 132 9.34 -9.81 -14.32
C ILE A 132 9.15 -8.83 -15.50
N PRO A 133 8.16 -9.09 -16.37
CA PRO A 133 7.80 -8.18 -17.44
C PRO A 133 7.21 -6.88 -16.91
N PHE A 134 7.02 -5.92 -17.82
CA PHE A 134 6.32 -4.68 -17.52
C PHE A 134 4.88 -4.99 -17.07
N SER A 135 4.53 -4.56 -15.87
CA SER A 135 3.31 -4.93 -15.14
C SER A 135 3.08 -3.93 -14.01
N ASP A 136 1.93 -3.96 -13.34
CA ASP A 136 1.65 -3.12 -12.18
C ASP A 136 2.76 -3.24 -11.12
N LEU A 137 3.16 -4.47 -10.78
CA LEU A 137 4.22 -4.72 -9.79
C LEU A 137 5.55 -4.08 -10.20
N LYS A 138 5.94 -4.19 -11.50
CA LYS A 138 7.16 -3.55 -12.03
C LYS A 138 7.05 -2.04 -12.04
N VAL A 139 5.89 -1.50 -12.34
CA VAL A 139 5.60 -0.06 -12.32
C VAL A 139 5.74 0.49 -10.91
N PHE A 140 5.12 -0.14 -9.91
CA PHE A 140 5.27 0.28 -8.51
C PHE A 140 6.72 0.22 -8.05
N GLN A 141 7.47 -0.85 -8.37
CA GLN A 141 8.92 -0.92 -8.09
C GLN A 141 9.67 0.27 -8.67
N THR A 142 9.37 0.62 -9.92
CA THR A 142 10.07 1.69 -10.64
C THR A 142 9.72 3.08 -10.08
N ILE A 143 8.44 3.32 -9.78
CA ILE A 143 7.98 4.58 -9.16
C ILE A 143 8.63 4.76 -7.79
N PHE A 144 8.55 3.76 -6.91
CA PHE A 144 9.01 3.85 -5.53
C PHE A 144 10.52 4.08 -5.42
N LYS A 145 11.31 3.56 -6.37
CA LYS A 145 12.74 3.86 -6.51
C LYS A 145 13.04 5.28 -7.00
N SER A 146 12.03 5.98 -7.54
CA SER A 146 12.18 7.30 -8.18
C SER A 146 11.52 8.43 -7.38
N ILE A 147 10.79 8.11 -6.32
CA ILE A 147 10.14 9.11 -5.45
C ILE A 147 11.23 9.94 -4.76
N PRO A 148 11.19 11.29 -4.89
CA PRO A 148 12.14 12.17 -4.23
C PRO A 148 11.92 12.25 -2.73
N ASP A 149 12.91 12.72 -2.02
CA ASP A 149 12.81 13.07 -0.60
C ASP A 149 11.82 14.23 -0.37
N GLN A 150 11.37 14.36 0.89
CA GLN A 150 10.50 15.46 1.35
C GLN A 150 9.23 15.60 0.51
N LEU A 151 8.50 14.51 0.32
CA LEU A 151 7.28 14.44 -0.48
C LEU A 151 6.12 13.90 0.37
N GLN A 152 4.93 14.45 0.16
CA GLN A 152 3.68 13.88 0.66
C GLN A 152 3.09 12.93 -0.38
N LEU A 153 2.99 11.64 -0.06
CA LEU A 153 2.43 10.62 -0.92
C LEU A 153 0.99 10.31 -0.52
N GLN A 154 0.07 10.56 -1.43
CA GLN A 154 -1.34 10.16 -1.34
C GLN A 154 -1.55 8.90 -2.17
N LEU A 155 -2.12 7.87 -1.58
CA LEU A 155 -2.40 6.59 -2.25
C LEU A 155 -3.91 6.37 -2.36
N ALA A 156 -4.37 6.02 -3.54
CA ALA A 156 -5.73 5.56 -3.71
C ALA A 156 -5.91 4.12 -3.15
N ASN A 157 -7.14 3.73 -2.96
CA ASN A 157 -7.51 2.40 -2.49
C ASN A 157 -7.33 1.30 -3.56
N SER A 158 -7.86 0.11 -3.29
CA SER A 158 -7.79 -1.06 -4.15
C SER A 158 -6.38 -1.61 -4.32
N SER A 159 -5.91 -1.85 -5.54
CA SER A 159 -4.57 -2.40 -5.81
C SER A 159 -3.46 -1.43 -5.42
N THR A 160 -3.67 -0.11 -5.59
CA THR A 160 -2.65 0.91 -5.34
C THR A 160 -2.05 0.83 -3.95
N ILE A 161 -2.88 0.91 -2.91
CA ILE A 161 -2.37 0.83 -1.52
C ILE A 161 -1.72 -0.53 -1.22
N ARG A 162 -2.18 -1.62 -1.83
CA ARG A 162 -1.62 -2.95 -1.61
C ARG A 162 -0.25 -3.12 -2.25
N TYR A 163 -0.06 -2.70 -3.49
CA TYR A 163 1.26 -2.68 -4.12
C TYR A 163 2.24 -1.78 -3.37
N ALA A 164 1.77 -0.63 -2.90
CA ALA A 164 2.59 0.31 -2.13
C ALA A 164 3.17 -0.29 -0.85
N GLN A 165 2.44 -1.22 -0.19
CA GLN A 165 2.94 -1.91 1.01
C GLN A 165 4.16 -2.81 0.74
N LEU A 166 4.44 -3.18 -0.52
CA LEU A 166 5.51 -4.12 -0.86
C LEU A 166 6.88 -3.45 -1.05
N PHE A 167 6.93 -2.13 -1.17
CA PHE A 167 8.14 -1.39 -1.55
C PHE A 167 8.58 -0.39 -0.50
N ASP A 168 9.88 -0.17 -0.41
CA ASP A 168 10.47 0.79 0.50
C ASP A 168 10.33 2.22 -0.03
N LEU A 169 10.28 3.18 0.87
CA LEU A 169 10.18 4.62 0.60
C LEU A 169 11.27 5.37 1.35
N PRO A 170 11.72 6.53 0.85
CA PRO A 170 12.58 7.43 1.61
C PRO A 170 11.96 7.76 2.98
N LYS A 171 12.80 7.87 4.01
CA LYS A 171 12.33 8.13 5.38
C LYS A 171 11.56 9.46 5.52
N THR A 172 11.86 10.41 4.67
CA THR A 172 11.28 11.77 4.64
C THR A 172 9.92 11.85 3.93
N VAL A 173 9.45 10.76 3.30
CA VAL A 173 8.15 10.71 2.62
C VAL A 173 7.06 10.35 3.62
N SER A 174 6.04 11.20 3.74
CA SER A 174 4.84 10.91 4.51
C SER A 174 3.76 10.29 3.61
N VAL A 175 3.12 9.22 4.08
CA VAL A 175 2.16 8.43 3.30
C VAL A 175 0.76 8.53 3.88
N PHE A 176 -0.22 8.82 3.03
CA PHE A 176 -1.63 8.92 3.40
C PHE A 176 -2.50 8.13 2.41
N CYS A 177 -3.63 7.67 2.88
CA CYS A 177 -4.63 6.99 2.06
C CYS A 177 -6.02 7.27 2.65
N ASN A 178 -6.98 7.57 1.79
CA ASN A 178 -8.36 7.75 2.19
C ASN A 178 -9.01 6.40 2.53
N ARG A 179 -8.85 5.95 3.78
CA ARG A 179 -9.20 4.59 4.23
C ARG A 179 -10.51 4.49 5.00
N GLY A 180 -11.35 5.51 5.05
CA GLY A 180 -12.63 5.48 5.79
C GLY A 180 -13.44 4.21 5.50
N THR A 181 -14.14 4.17 4.38
CA THR A 181 -14.85 2.97 3.87
C THR A 181 -14.05 2.20 2.83
N SER A 182 -12.86 2.67 2.47
CA SER A 182 -11.97 2.07 1.46
C SER A 182 -12.54 2.08 0.04
N GLY A 183 -13.43 3.04 -0.28
CA GLY A 183 -13.95 3.27 -1.62
C GLY A 183 -12.88 3.74 -2.60
N ILE A 184 -13.14 3.62 -3.89
CA ILE A 184 -12.24 4.12 -4.96
C ILE A 184 -12.58 5.54 -5.39
N ASP A 185 -13.64 6.11 -4.87
CA ASP A 185 -14.07 7.51 -4.96
C ASP A 185 -13.31 8.40 -3.97
N GLY A 186 -13.30 9.71 -4.20
CA GLY A 186 -12.76 10.72 -3.29
C GLY A 186 -11.25 10.73 -3.08
N SER A 187 -10.47 9.84 -3.71
CA SER A 187 -9.02 9.78 -3.53
C SER A 187 -8.30 10.97 -4.17
N SER A 188 -8.74 11.41 -5.36
CA SER A 188 -8.18 12.56 -6.05
C SER A 188 -8.54 13.86 -5.34
N SER A 189 -9.79 14.02 -4.91
CA SER A 189 -10.27 15.19 -4.16
C SER A 189 -9.55 15.33 -2.81
N THR A 190 -9.36 14.22 -2.08
CA THR A 190 -8.57 14.20 -0.84
C THR A 190 -7.14 14.65 -1.10
N ALA A 191 -6.51 14.15 -2.17
CA ALA A 191 -5.13 14.49 -2.52
C ALA A 191 -5.00 15.97 -2.94
N VAL A 192 -5.97 16.52 -3.66
CA VAL A 192 -6.02 17.95 -4.02
C VAL A 192 -6.13 18.82 -2.77
N GLY A 193 -7.04 18.48 -1.85
CA GLY A 193 -7.17 19.21 -0.58
C GLY A 193 -5.90 19.14 0.27
N ALA A 194 -5.27 17.97 0.36
CA ALA A 194 -4.00 17.78 1.05
C ALA A 194 -2.86 18.58 0.38
N ALA A 195 -2.80 18.59 -0.96
CA ALA A 195 -1.81 19.37 -1.72
C ALA A 195 -2.01 20.88 -1.51
N PHE A 196 -3.25 21.34 -1.40
CA PHE A 196 -3.57 22.76 -1.19
C PHE A 196 -2.98 23.30 0.10
N VAL A 197 -3.05 22.56 1.20
CA VAL A 197 -2.52 22.99 2.51
C VAL A 197 -1.04 22.63 2.70
N SER A 198 -0.52 21.64 1.95
CA SER A 198 0.85 21.16 2.11
C SER A 198 1.89 22.19 1.70
N LYS A 199 2.98 22.30 2.48
CA LYS A 199 4.16 23.12 2.15
C LYS A 199 5.16 22.37 1.24
N ILE A 200 5.06 21.03 1.17
CA ILE A 200 5.93 20.18 0.36
C ILE A 200 5.19 19.64 -0.87
N PRO A 201 5.89 19.17 -1.91
CA PRO A 201 5.26 18.57 -3.08
C PRO A 201 4.36 17.38 -2.69
N THR A 202 3.24 17.26 -3.38
CA THR A 202 2.30 16.15 -3.18
C THR A 202 2.21 15.29 -4.43
N LEU A 203 2.34 13.98 -4.27
CA LEU A 203 2.14 12.96 -5.29
C LEU A 203 0.90 12.13 -4.94
N LEU A 204 -0.05 12.05 -5.86
CA LEU A 204 -1.11 11.04 -5.84
C LEU A 204 -0.71 9.88 -6.75
N ILE A 205 -0.83 8.64 -6.25
CA ILE A 205 -0.83 7.44 -7.09
C ILE A 205 -2.22 6.82 -7.00
N THR A 206 -2.85 6.58 -8.15
CA THR A 206 -4.23 6.10 -8.26
C THR A 206 -4.36 5.09 -9.40
N GLY A 207 -5.39 4.24 -9.33
CA GLY A 207 -5.82 3.44 -10.47
C GLY A 207 -6.70 4.25 -11.43
N ASP A 208 -6.89 3.74 -12.64
CA ASP A 208 -7.71 4.34 -13.68
C ASP A 208 -9.17 4.55 -13.26
N LEU A 209 -9.84 3.52 -12.75
CA LEU A 209 -11.22 3.63 -12.28
C LEU A 209 -11.36 4.65 -11.15
N SER A 210 -10.46 4.63 -10.16
CA SER A 210 -10.47 5.58 -9.05
C SER A 210 -10.26 7.02 -9.54
N PHE A 211 -9.39 7.22 -10.54
CA PHE A 211 -9.20 8.52 -11.16
C PHE A 211 -10.46 9.00 -11.88
N PHE A 212 -11.10 8.15 -12.71
CA PHE A 212 -12.30 8.53 -13.44
C PHE A 212 -13.50 8.79 -12.51
N TYR A 213 -13.67 8.03 -11.44
CA TYR A 213 -14.71 8.26 -10.44
C TYR A 213 -14.59 9.61 -9.72
N ASP A 214 -13.38 10.17 -9.63
CA ASP A 214 -13.08 11.40 -8.88
C ASP A 214 -12.30 12.43 -9.72
N SER A 215 -12.46 12.37 -11.04
CA SER A 215 -11.77 13.29 -11.99
C SER A 215 -12.22 14.75 -11.87
N ASN A 216 -13.41 15.00 -11.33
CA ASN A 216 -13.91 16.32 -11.01
C ASN A 216 -13.06 17.06 -9.96
N ALA A 217 -12.20 16.38 -9.24
CA ALA A 217 -11.18 17.00 -8.38
C ALA A 217 -10.26 17.98 -9.13
N LEU A 218 -10.16 17.89 -10.45
CA LEU A 218 -9.21 18.67 -11.25
C LEU A 218 -9.78 19.97 -11.81
N TRP A 219 -11.07 20.24 -11.74
CA TRP A 219 -11.68 21.43 -12.35
C TRP A 219 -11.62 22.69 -11.49
N ASN A 220 -11.16 22.58 -10.25
CA ASN A 220 -11.11 23.69 -9.31
C ASN A 220 -9.81 24.53 -9.43
N ALA A 221 -9.84 25.75 -8.88
CA ALA A 221 -8.73 26.70 -8.94
C ALA A 221 -7.62 26.46 -7.89
N TYR A 222 -7.69 25.40 -7.09
CA TYR A 222 -6.79 25.16 -5.96
C TYR A 222 -5.61 24.25 -6.30
N LEU A 223 -5.48 23.80 -7.56
CA LEU A 223 -4.43 22.93 -8.00
C LEU A 223 -3.05 23.60 -7.97
N LYS A 224 -2.14 23.10 -7.17
CA LYS A 224 -0.77 23.63 -7.08
C LYS A 224 0.10 23.10 -8.20
N LYS A 225 1.03 23.94 -8.68
CA LYS A 225 2.00 23.59 -9.76
C LYS A 225 2.90 22.40 -9.41
N ASN A 226 3.16 22.16 -8.13
CA ASN A 226 3.96 21.03 -7.62
C ASN A 226 3.13 19.78 -7.32
N PHE A 227 1.82 19.78 -7.60
CA PHE A 227 0.99 18.59 -7.48
C PHE A 227 1.24 17.63 -8.65
N ARG A 228 1.45 16.37 -8.34
CA ARG A 228 1.73 15.30 -9.30
C ARG A 228 0.73 14.17 -9.14
N ILE A 229 0.26 13.62 -10.25
CA ILE A 229 -0.64 12.46 -10.28
C ILE A 229 -0.03 11.39 -11.18
N ILE A 230 0.10 10.18 -10.66
CA ILE A 230 0.41 8.98 -11.43
C ILE A 230 -0.84 8.11 -11.49
N ILE A 231 -1.30 7.81 -12.70
CA ILE A 231 -2.44 6.92 -12.96
C ILE A 231 -1.89 5.59 -13.45
N ILE A 232 -2.20 4.50 -12.77
CA ILE A 232 -1.94 3.14 -13.25
C ILE A 232 -3.18 2.70 -14.02
N ASN A 233 -3.06 2.67 -15.35
CA ASN A 233 -4.16 2.28 -16.23
C ASN A 233 -3.93 0.86 -16.73
N ASN A 234 -4.57 -0.09 -16.06
CA ASN A 234 -4.62 -1.49 -16.46
C ASN A 234 -5.98 -1.87 -17.09
N GLN A 235 -6.75 -0.85 -17.48
CA GLN A 235 -8.03 -0.96 -18.17
C GLN A 235 -9.15 -1.59 -17.32
N GLY A 236 -9.14 -1.38 -16.00
CA GLY A 236 -10.22 -1.81 -15.13
C GLY A 236 -9.83 -2.16 -13.70
N GLY A 237 -10.73 -2.82 -12.99
CA GLY A 237 -10.60 -3.23 -11.59
C GLY A 237 -9.75 -4.49 -11.40
N GLY A 238 -8.48 -4.48 -11.76
CA GLY A 238 -7.57 -5.62 -11.71
C GLY A 238 -7.48 -6.35 -10.35
N ILE A 239 -7.90 -5.71 -9.26
CA ILE A 239 -7.95 -6.33 -7.92
C ILE A 239 -8.88 -7.55 -7.88
N PHE A 240 -9.96 -7.55 -8.65
CA PHE A 240 -10.91 -8.65 -8.66
C PHE A 240 -10.32 -9.94 -9.23
N ARG A 241 -9.28 -9.86 -10.07
CA ARG A 241 -8.56 -11.04 -10.57
C ARG A 241 -7.74 -11.74 -9.47
N ILE A 242 -7.38 -11.03 -8.42
CA ILE A 242 -6.60 -11.55 -7.28
C ILE A 242 -7.55 -12.13 -6.22
N LEU A 243 -8.76 -11.59 -6.10
CA LEU A 243 -9.74 -12.05 -5.12
C LEU A 243 -10.35 -13.40 -5.53
N PRO A 244 -10.73 -14.27 -4.57
CA PRO A 244 -11.47 -15.49 -4.88
C PRO A 244 -12.83 -15.18 -5.48
N GLY A 245 -13.32 -16.04 -6.38
CA GLY A 245 -14.60 -15.90 -7.06
C GLY A 245 -14.55 -16.39 -8.50
N GLN A 246 -15.69 -16.41 -9.18
CA GLN A 246 -15.82 -16.75 -10.60
C GLN A 246 -15.26 -15.61 -11.45
N LYS A 247 -14.32 -15.92 -12.36
CA LYS A 247 -13.54 -14.93 -13.12
C LYS A 247 -13.80 -14.97 -14.64
N ASP A 248 -14.45 -15.99 -15.12
CA ASP A 248 -14.61 -16.24 -16.57
C ASP A 248 -16.08 -16.18 -17.00
N THR A 249 -16.76 -15.12 -16.60
CA THR A 249 -18.13 -14.84 -17.01
C THR A 249 -18.20 -13.45 -17.68
N PRO A 250 -19.12 -13.23 -18.65
CA PRO A 250 -19.33 -11.90 -19.23
C PRO A 250 -19.66 -10.84 -18.19
N THR A 251 -20.43 -11.20 -17.17
CA THR A 251 -20.78 -10.37 -16.00
C THR A 251 -19.55 -9.92 -15.21
N TYR A 252 -18.50 -10.73 -15.16
CA TYR A 252 -17.27 -10.40 -14.44
C TYR A 252 -16.52 -9.24 -15.10
N ASP A 253 -16.32 -9.31 -16.42
CA ASP A 253 -15.62 -8.25 -17.16
C ASP A 253 -16.40 -6.92 -17.13
N GLU A 254 -17.75 -6.98 -17.17
CA GLU A 254 -18.63 -5.82 -17.20
C GLU A 254 -18.80 -5.16 -15.82
N TYR A 255 -19.20 -5.92 -14.80
CA TYR A 255 -19.64 -5.36 -13.53
C TYR A 255 -18.57 -5.39 -12.42
N TYR A 256 -17.66 -6.35 -12.45
CA TYR A 256 -16.58 -6.43 -11.45
C TYR A 256 -15.30 -5.75 -11.93
N GLU A 257 -14.73 -6.20 -13.04
CA GLU A 257 -13.53 -5.61 -13.58
C GLU A 257 -13.80 -4.26 -14.25
N THR A 258 -15.02 -4.02 -14.74
CA THR A 258 -15.43 -2.77 -15.39
C THR A 258 -14.47 -2.38 -16.51
N VAL A 259 -14.28 -3.29 -17.47
CA VAL A 259 -13.26 -3.15 -18.51
C VAL A 259 -13.53 -1.94 -19.39
N HIS A 260 -12.50 -1.14 -19.67
CA HIS A 260 -12.61 0.05 -20.48
C HIS A 260 -11.36 0.32 -21.35
N LYS A 261 -11.51 1.24 -22.34
CA LYS A 261 -10.41 1.72 -23.21
C LYS A 261 -10.16 3.21 -23.04
N ARG A 262 -10.57 3.81 -21.92
CA ARG A 262 -10.45 5.25 -21.67
C ARG A 262 -9.04 5.61 -21.25
N ASN A 263 -8.69 6.90 -21.46
CA ASN A 263 -7.47 7.52 -20.94
C ASN A 263 -7.80 8.92 -20.39
N ALA A 264 -6.89 9.48 -19.62
CA ALA A 264 -7.07 10.75 -18.93
C ALA A 264 -6.71 11.99 -19.79
N LYS A 265 -6.26 11.83 -21.05
CA LYS A 265 -5.66 12.89 -21.86
C LYS A 265 -6.57 14.10 -22.02
N ASP A 266 -7.78 13.87 -22.51
CA ASP A 266 -8.71 14.97 -22.83
C ASP A 266 -9.28 15.63 -21.57
N LEU A 267 -9.50 14.89 -20.50
CA LEU A 267 -9.83 15.45 -19.20
C LEU A 267 -8.73 16.37 -18.68
N CYS A 268 -7.48 15.93 -18.71
CA CYS A 268 -6.35 16.76 -18.30
C CYS A 268 -6.24 18.04 -19.13
N LYS A 269 -6.41 17.92 -20.45
CA LYS A 269 -6.41 19.08 -21.35
C LYS A 269 -7.53 20.07 -21.00
N SER A 270 -8.74 19.58 -20.78
CA SER A 270 -9.91 20.39 -20.40
C SER A 270 -9.69 21.17 -19.10
N PHE A 271 -8.96 20.58 -18.13
CA PHE A 271 -8.69 21.20 -16.82
C PHE A 271 -7.36 21.96 -16.76
N GLY A 272 -6.65 22.13 -17.87
CA GLY A 272 -5.36 22.85 -17.88
C GLY A 272 -4.23 22.12 -17.14
N VAL A 273 -4.32 20.79 -16.98
CA VAL A 273 -3.34 19.93 -16.34
C VAL A 273 -2.41 19.31 -17.38
N GLY A 274 -1.11 19.37 -17.14
CA GLY A 274 -0.13 18.75 -18.03
C GLY A 274 -0.28 17.23 -18.06
N TYR A 275 -0.25 16.64 -19.24
CA TYR A 275 -0.46 15.20 -19.42
C TYR A 275 0.72 14.55 -20.18
N SER A 276 1.05 13.34 -19.75
CA SER A 276 1.95 12.45 -20.48
C SER A 276 1.60 11.00 -20.21
N SER A 277 1.92 10.11 -21.16
CA SER A 277 1.68 8.68 -21.02
C SER A 277 2.89 7.83 -21.38
N VAL A 278 2.98 6.62 -20.80
CA VAL A 278 4.02 5.63 -21.08
C VAL A 278 3.45 4.22 -21.09
N HIS A 279 4.09 3.33 -21.88
CA HIS A 279 3.65 1.96 -22.10
C HIS A 279 4.80 0.93 -21.92
N SER A 280 5.93 1.34 -21.37
CA SER A 280 7.08 0.45 -21.16
C SER A 280 7.97 0.93 -20.03
N GLU A 281 8.72 0.01 -19.43
CA GLU A 281 9.61 0.29 -18.31
C GLU A 281 10.70 1.32 -18.66
N TRP A 282 11.30 1.22 -19.84
CA TRP A 282 12.33 2.16 -20.27
C TRP A 282 11.79 3.59 -20.38
N ARG A 283 10.61 3.75 -21.03
CA ARG A 283 9.95 5.06 -21.13
C ARG A 283 9.55 5.60 -19.76
N LEU A 284 9.08 4.74 -18.87
CA LEU A 284 8.72 5.11 -17.49
C LEU A 284 9.96 5.65 -16.75
N LYS A 285 11.07 4.90 -16.74
CA LYS A 285 12.32 5.33 -16.08
C LYS A 285 12.81 6.68 -16.60
N ARG A 286 12.74 6.89 -17.92
CA ARG A 286 13.12 8.17 -18.53
C ARG A 286 12.17 9.30 -18.14
N LYS A 287 10.86 9.04 -18.15
CA LYS A 287 9.84 10.04 -17.82
C LYS A 287 9.88 10.47 -16.37
N LEU A 288 10.07 9.56 -15.43
CA LEU A 288 10.15 9.86 -14.00
C LEU A 288 11.28 10.83 -13.66
N LYS A 289 12.42 10.79 -14.37
CA LYS A 289 13.52 11.76 -14.21
C LYS A 289 13.10 13.22 -14.44
N SER A 290 12.11 13.46 -15.30
CA SER A 290 11.59 14.81 -15.60
C SER A 290 10.28 15.11 -14.89
N PHE A 291 9.51 14.11 -14.52
CA PHE A 291 8.17 14.24 -13.96
C PHE A 291 8.13 14.99 -12.63
N PHE A 292 9.15 14.78 -11.78
CA PHE A 292 9.27 15.46 -10.50
C PHE A 292 9.94 16.84 -10.55
N LYS A 293 10.43 17.26 -11.72
CA LYS A 293 11.00 18.60 -11.89
C LYS A 293 9.92 19.69 -11.77
N PRO A 294 10.30 20.94 -11.41
CA PRO A 294 9.37 22.06 -11.41
C PRO A 294 8.64 22.21 -12.76
N SER A 295 7.38 22.61 -12.71
CA SER A 295 6.52 22.84 -13.88
C SER A 295 5.57 24.00 -13.62
N ASN A 296 5.01 24.59 -14.67
CA ASN A 296 4.08 25.72 -14.58
C ASN A 296 2.63 25.32 -14.25
N CYS A 297 2.31 24.02 -14.31
CA CYS A 297 1.00 23.47 -13.99
C CYS A 297 1.13 22.10 -13.30
N PRO A 298 0.08 21.59 -12.64
CA PRO A 298 0.03 20.21 -12.16
C PRO A 298 0.30 19.24 -13.31
N GLN A 299 0.86 18.07 -13.00
CA GLN A 299 1.25 17.09 -14.02
C GLN A 299 0.62 15.73 -13.74
N VAL A 300 0.08 15.12 -14.78
CA VAL A 300 -0.41 13.74 -14.81
C VAL A 300 0.52 12.88 -15.65
N LEU A 301 0.91 11.74 -15.11
CA LEU A 301 1.59 10.66 -15.82
C LEU A 301 0.70 9.42 -15.81
N GLU A 302 0.15 9.04 -16.94
CA GLU A 302 -0.64 7.83 -17.12
C GLU A 302 0.24 6.68 -17.62
N ILE A 303 0.21 5.56 -16.90
CA ILE A 303 1.06 4.40 -17.16
C ILE A 303 0.16 3.25 -17.56
N PHE A 304 0.22 2.84 -18.82
CA PHE A 304 -0.56 1.73 -19.33
C PHE A 304 0.16 0.41 -19.12
N THR A 305 -0.47 -0.48 -18.36
CA THR A 305 0.03 -1.83 -18.08
C THR A 305 -0.88 -2.90 -18.71
N PRO A 306 -0.39 -4.13 -18.91
CA PRO A 306 -1.23 -5.21 -19.41
C PRO A 306 -2.40 -5.53 -18.47
N ARG A 307 -3.59 -5.74 -19.01
CA ARG A 307 -4.79 -6.07 -18.22
C ARG A 307 -4.72 -7.45 -17.55
N LYS A 308 -4.30 -8.48 -18.30
CA LYS A 308 -4.51 -9.90 -17.93
C LYS A 308 -3.36 -10.59 -17.21
N SER A 309 -2.20 -9.97 -16.98
CA SER A 309 -1.04 -10.67 -16.40
C SER A 309 -0.68 -10.21 -14.99
N ASN A 310 -1.26 -9.12 -14.51
CA ASN A 310 -0.86 -8.50 -13.24
C ASN A 310 -1.15 -9.36 -12.02
N ASP A 311 -2.28 -10.07 -12.02
CA ASP A 311 -2.68 -11.00 -10.97
C ASP A 311 -1.69 -12.17 -10.86
N GLN A 312 -1.38 -12.82 -11.96
CA GLN A 312 -0.45 -13.95 -11.97
C GLN A 312 0.96 -13.53 -11.56
N ILE A 313 1.44 -12.36 -12.03
CA ILE A 313 2.75 -11.83 -11.64
C ILE A 313 2.81 -11.56 -10.13
N LEU A 314 1.75 -11.01 -9.53
CA LEU A 314 1.70 -10.77 -8.09
C LEU A 314 1.62 -12.08 -7.29
N LEU A 315 0.80 -13.04 -7.73
CA LEU A 315 0.72 -14.34 -7.09
C LEU A 315 2.08 -15.09 -7.14
N ASN A 316 2.75 -15.07 -8.31
CA ASN A 316 4.07 -15.64 -8.47
C ASN A 316 5.14 -14.91 -7.65
N TYR A 317 5.00 -13.60 -7.40
CA TYR A 317 5.88 -12.85 -6.50
C TYR A 317 5.85 -13.43 -5.08
N PHE A 318 4.67 -13.68 -4.53
CA PHE A 318 4.57 -14.30 -3.21
C PHE A 318 5.04 -15.75 -3.21
N LYS A 319 4.76 -16.50 -4.27
CA LYS A 319 5.25 -17.89 -4.42
C LYS A 319 6.77 -17.95 -4.50
N ALA A 320 7.40 -17.02 -5.19
CA ALA A 320 8.87 -16.97 -5.32
C ALA A 320 9.59 -16.63 -3.99
N MET A 321 8.87 -16.19 -2.97
CA MET A 321 9.39 -15.93 -1.62
C MET A 321 9.37 -17.18 -0.73
N GLN A 322 8.67 -18.26 -1.09
CA GLN A 322 8.70 -19.55 -0.41
C GLN A 322 10.09 -20.20 -0.58
#